data_832869d795a3537d18b2fdac25f4c983
#
_entry.id   832869d795a3537d18b2fdac25f4c983
#
_cell.length_a   1.000
_cell.length_b   1.000
_cell.length_c   1.000
_cell.angle_alpha   90.00
_cell.angle_beta   90.00
_cell.angle_gamma   90.00
#
_symmetry.space_group_name_H-M   'P 1'
#
loop_
_entity.id
_entity.type
_entity.pdbx_description
1 polymer ?
#
loop_
_entity_poly.entity_id
_entity_poly.type
_entity_poly.pdbx_seq_one_letter_code
_entity_poly.pdbx_strand_id
1 'polypeptide(L)'
;NVSWVADKMGQLLANGGWMHSVVLDPVDSTFVIYRQNTGQLWTQPFDKNKRTLNPNKAKRIGTLYNVGSNGLCAYNPVDKYVYCVLHSKSAVYRFKLTRDTDGWPALDGDIEEYIPGAGAGFRDGDVQEAQFNEPRGIAIDKEGNLYIADVNNHRIRKVDTKLNIVTTIAGSGKGYKDGDPLEAQFNQPWGVYLDKNEFLYIADQNNHCIRKLAIE
;
A
#
# COMPACT_ATOMS: atom_id res chain seq x y z
N ASN A 1 21.22 8.75 7.78
CA ASN A 1 20.85 8.78 9.21
C ASN A 1 19.33 8.69 9.35
N VAL A 2 18.84 7.47 9.56
CA VAL A 2 17.41 7.16 9.71
C VAL A 2 16.95 7.23 11.18
N SER A 3 17.91 7.25 12.12
CA SER A 3 17.65 7.14 13.56
C SER A 3 16.78 8.24 14.15
N TRP A 4 16.94 9.49 13.74
CA TRP A 4 16.17 10.61 14.30
C TRP A 4 14.68 10.63 13.87
N VAL A 5 14.37 10.06 12.71
CA VAL A 5 12.98 9.88 12.27
C VAL A 5 12.29 8.83 13.12
N ALA A 6 12.99 7.74 13.43
CA ALA A 6 12.46 6.67 14.27
C ALA A 6 12.18 7.14 15.70
N ASP A 7 13.05 7.93 16.30
CA ASP A 7 12.89 8.45 17.67
C ASP A 7 11.70 9.39 17.80
N LYS A 8 11.47 10.25 16.81
CA LYS A 8 10.32 11.19 16.83
C LYS A 8 9.01 10.49 16.46
N MET A 9 9.05 9.50 15.61
CA MET A 9 7.89 8.67 15.29
C MET A 9 7.52 7.75 16.46
N GLY A 10 8.48 7.32 17.27
CA GLY A 10 8.22 6.59 18.51
C GLY A 10 7.34 7.37 19.50
N GLN A 11 7.45 8.71 19.56
CA GLN A 11 6.58 9.56 20.38
C GLN A 11 5.15 9.64 19.87
N LEU A 12 4.93 9.60 18.53
CA LEU A 12 3.60 9.49 17.94
C LEU A 12 2.93 8.15 18.26
N LEU A 13 3.73 7.11 18.51
CA LEU A 13 3.29 5.75 18.82
C LEU A 13 3.11 5.49 20.32
N ALA A 14 3.50 6.43 21.19
CA ALA A 14 3.46 6.28 22.66
C ALA A 14 2.05 5.96 23.22
N ASN A 15 1.00 6.09 22.41
CA ASN A 15 -0.37 5.72 22.77
C ASN A 15 -0.81 4.33 22.23
N GLY A 16 0.13 3.40 22.01
CA GLY A 16 -0.16 1.98 21.89
C GLY A 16 -0.59 1.44 20.52
N GLY A 17 -0.19 2.07 19.41
CA GLY A 17 -0.49 1.54 18.08
C GLY A 17 0.78 1.29 17.25
N TRP A 18 0.83 0.16 16.55
CA TRP A 18 1.87 -0.09 15.54
C TRP A 18 1.60 0.76 14.31
N MET A 19 2.64 1.40 13.78
CA MET A 19 2.59 2.08 12.49
C MET A 19 2.87 1.07 11.39
N HIS A 20 1.95 0.93 10.44
CA HIS A 20 2.08 -0.06 9.37
C HIS A 20 2.44 0.51 8.02
N SER A 21 2.06 1.74 7.75
CA SER A 21 2.37 2.35 6.47
C SER A 21 2.54 3.85 6.59
N VAL A 22 3.47 4.37 5.81
CA VAL A 22 3.73 5.80 5.68
C VAL A 22 3.75 6.14 4.20
N VAL A 23 2.93 7.09 3.82
CA VAL A 23 2.93 7.66 2.47
C VAL A 23 3.35 9.12 2.58
N LEU A 24 4.25 9.55 1.72
CA LEU A 24 4.64 10.94 1.61
C LEU A 24 3.71 11.65 0.62
N ASP A 25 3.00 12.68 1.09
CA ASP A 25 2.29 13.61 0.21
C ASP A 25 3.34 14.42 -0.59
N PRO A 26 3.37 14.32 -1.91
CA PRO A 26 4.37 14.99 -2.73
C PRO A 26 4.20 16.51 -2.77
N VAL A 27 3.02 17.05 -2.41
CA VAL A 27 2.72 18.48 -2.51
C VAL A 27 3.47 19.27 -1.43
N ASP A 28 3.39 18.83 -0.19
CA ASP A 28 3.96 19.56 0.95
C ASP A 28 4.90 18.72 1.82
N SER A 29 5.19 17.48 1.41
CA SER A 29 6.01 16.55 2.18
C SER A 29 5.42 16.16 3.55
N THR A 30 4.11 16.20 3.66
CA THR A 30 3.41 15.67 4.83
C THR A 30 3.35 14.15 4.76
N PHE A 31 3.64 13.50 5.87
CA PHE A 31 3.43 12.06 5.98
C PHE A 31 1.97 11.75 6.28
N VAL A 32 1.40 10.83 5.52
CA VAL A 32 0.13 10.16 5.86
C VAL A 32 0.48 8.84 6.52
N ILE A 33 0.04 8.66 7.75
CA ILE A 33 0.39 7.53 8.60
C ILE A 33 -0.87 6.71 8.86
N TYR A 34 -0.82 5.43 8.54
CA TYR A 34 -1.86 4.48 8.91
C TYR A 34 -1.49 3.74 10.20
N ARG A 35 -2.40 3.75 11.19
CA ARG A 35 -2.23 3.05 12.47
C ARG A 35 -3.04 1.77 12.49
N GLN A 36 -2.37 0.64 12.60
CA GLN A 36 -2.94 -0.71 12.50
C GLN A 36 -4.09 -0.97 13.48
N ASN A 37 -3.84 -0.81 14.77
CA ASN A 37 -4.80 -1.27 15.80
C ASN A 37 -6.10 -0.48 15.85
N THR A 38 -6.10 0.72 15.28
CA THR A 38 -7.25 1.63 15.33
C THR A 38 -7.81 1.95 13.95
N GLY A 39 -7.14 1.52 12.88
CA GLY A 39 -7.48 1.88 11.50
C GLY A 39 -7.37 3.38 11.19
N GLN A 40 -6.82 4.17 12.11
CA GLN A 40 -6.79 5.62 12.00
C GLN A 40 -5.77 6.09 10.96
N LEU A 41 -6.17 7.09 10.20
CA LEU A 41 -5.30 7.86 9.32
C LEU A 41 -4.90 9.16 10.03
N TRP A 42 -3.60 9.41 10.04
CA TRP A 42 -3.01 10.61 10.62
C TRP A 42 -2.13 11.31 9.60
N THR A 43 -2.07 12.62 9.67
CA THR A 43 -1.10 13.43 8.92
C THR A 43 -0.06 14.00 9.86
N GLN A 44 1.18 14.03 9.40
CA GLN A 44 2.32 14.53 10.14
C GLN A 44 3.20 15.37 9.23
N PRO A 45 3.24 16.70 9.42
CA PRO A 45 4.11 17.56 8.63
C PRO A 45 5.58 17.25 8.86
N PHE A 46 6.33 17.31 7.78
CA PHE A 46 7.76 17.16 7.75
C PHE A 46 8.40 18.47 7.26
N ASP A 47 9.16 19.13 8.13
CA ASP A 47 9.96 20.30 7.75
C ASP A 47 11.23 19.84 7.01
N LYS A 48 11.24 20.00 5.69
CA LYS A 48 12.37 19.61 4.83
C LYS A 48 13.67 20.34 5.20
N ASN A 49 13.58 21.60 5.60
CA ASN A 49 14.75 22.43 5.88
C ASN A 49 15.38 22.03 7.22
N LYS A 50 14.55 21.81 8.23
CA LYS A 50 15.00 21.40 9.55
C LYS A 50 15.16 19.88 9.68
N ARG A 51 14.66 19.11 8.71
CA ARG A 51 14.61 17.64 8.75
C ARG A 51 13.97 17.12 10.04
N THR A 52 12.87 17.74 10.46
CA THR A 52 12.18 17.42 11.71
C THR A 52 10.70 17.15 11.48
N LEU A 53 10.15 16.25 12.30
CA LEU A 53 8.72 16.09 12.47
C LEU A 53 8.27 17.01 13.61
N ASN A 54 7.11 17.63 13.49
CA ASN A 54 6.48 18.32 14.59
C ASN A 54 5.35 17.46 15.18
N PRO A 55 5.61 16.70 16.25
CA PRO A 55 4.64 15.76 16.81
C PRO A 55 3.38 16.47 17.35
N ASN A 56 3.50 17.73 17.77
CA ASN A 56 2.38 18.53 18.28
C ASN A 56 1.44 18.98 17.15
N LYS A 57 1.81 18.75 15.91
CA LYS A 57 1.03 19.07 14.71
C LYS A 57 0.48 17.84 14.00
N ALA A 58 0.52 16.64 14.61
CA ALA A 58 -0.14 15.49 14.07
C ALA A 58 -1.66 15.67 14.12
N LYS A 59 -2.36 15.42 13.02
CA LYS A 59 -3.82 15.54 12.92
C LYS A 59 -4.41 14.22 12.42
N ARG A 60 -5.42 13.72 13.13
CA ARG A 60 -6.23 12.61 12.62
C ARG A 60 -7.14 13.13 11.51
N ILE A 61 -7.12 12.46 10.35
CA ILE A 61 -7.92 12.84 9.19
C ILE A 61 -9.05 11.85 8.88
N GLY A 62 -8.99 10.64 9.42
CA GLY A 62 -10.03 9.65 9.17
C GLY A 62 -9.75 8.29 9.82
N THR A 63 -10.55 7.31 9.44
CA THR A 63 -10.39 5.91 9.84
C THR A 63 -10.69 5.03 8.63
N LEU A 64 -9.72 4.20 8.19
CA LEU A 64 -9.92 3.27 7.08
C LEU A 64 -10.86 2.13 7.46
N TYR A 65 -10.67 1.55 8.62
CA TYR A 65 -11.52 0.49 9.16
C TYR A 65 -11.24 0.22 10.64
N ASN A 66 -12.25 -0.29 11.36
CA ASN A 66 -12.20 -0.43 12.84
C ASN A 66 -11.46 -1.67 13.37
N VAL A 67 -10.76 -2.45 12.56
CA VAL A 67 -10.17 -3.71 13.03
C VAL A 67 -8.77 -3.92 12.51
N GLY A 68 -7.85 -4.22 13.42
CA GLY A 68 -6.45 -4.59 13.31
C GLY A 68 -5.96 -5.23 12.01
N SER A 69 -6.07 -4.51 10.92
CA SER A 69 -5.64 -4.92 9.59
C SER A 69 -4.26 -4.37 9.30
N ASN A 70 -3.33 -5.24 8.99
CA ASN A 70 -2.04 -4.84 8.45
C ASN A 70 -2.26 -4.34 7.03
N GLY A 71 -2.03 -3.05 6.78
CA GLY A 71 -2.18 -2.46 5.46
C GLY A 71 -0.95 -1.69 5.03
N LEU A 72 -0.53 -1.84 3.79
CA LEU A 72 0.43 -0.96 3.14
C LEU A 72 -0.31 -0.01 2.22
N CYS A 73 0.12 1.25 2.23
CA CYS A 73 -0.47 2.28 1.40
C CYS A 73 0.56 2.85 0.44
N ALA A 74 0.12 3.28 -0.73
CA ALA A 74 0.93 3.96 -1.72
C ALA A 74 0.13 5.11 -2.35
N TYR A 75 0.81 6.22 -2.67
CA TYR A 75 0.22 7.37 -3.35
C TYR A 75 0.35 7.20 -4.86
N ASN A 76 -0.76 7.34 -5.57
CA ASN A 76 -0.80 7.35 -7.03
C ASN A 76 -0.69 8.79 -7.56
N PRO A 77 0.41 9.15 -8.24
CA PRO A 77 0.61 10.50 -8.73
C PRO A 77 -0.26 10.85 -9.94
N VAL A 78 -0.89 9.86 -10.58
CA VAL A 78 -1.71 10.05 -11.79
C VAL A 78 -3.12 10.49 -11.41
N ASP A 79 -3.82 9.70 -10.59
CA ASP A 79 -5.21 9.96 -10.18
C ASP A 79 -5.34 10.66 -8.82
N LYS A 80 -4.21 10.87 -8.12
CA LYS A 80 -4.10 11.54 -6.81
C LYS A 80 -4.75 10.79 -5.64
N TYR A 81 -5.04 9.52 -5.80
CA TYR A 81 -5.50 8.68 -4.71
C TYR A 81 -4.34 8.09 -3.89
N VAL A 82 -4.57 7.91 -2.61
CA VAL A 82 -3.81 6.98 -1.77
C VAL A 82 -4.55 5.65 -1.78
N TYR A 83 -3.87 4.59 -2.19
CA TYR A 83 -4.39 3.22 -2.18
C TYR A 83 -3.82 2.47 -0.99
N CYS A 84 -4.67 1.81 -0.23
CA CYS A 84 -4.31 1.03 0.94
C CYS A 84 -4.81 -0.41 0.80
N VAL A 85 -3.89 -1.36 0.84
CA VAL A 85 -4.21 -2.79 0.82
C VAL A 85 -4.45 -3.26 2.25
N LEU A 86 -5.61 -3.82 2.53
CA LEU A 86 -5.97 -4.34 3.85
C LEU A 86 -6.03 -5.87 3.84
N HIS A 87 -4.98 -6.50 4.37
CA HIS A 87 -4.79 -7.94 4.26
C HIS A 87 -5.93 -8.75 4.93
N SER A 88 -6.34 -8.42 6.14
CA SER A 88 -7.39 -9.14 6.87
C SER A 88 -8.78 -9.02 6.25
N LYS A 89 -8.96 -8.09 5.32
CA LYS A 89 -10.20 -7.88 4.56
C LYS A 89 -10.11 -8.39 3.14
N SER A 90 -8.91 -8.74 2.67
CA SER A 90 -8.64 -9.07 1.27
C SER A 90 -9.10 -7.98 0.29
N ALA A 91 -9.07 -6.72 0.74
CA ALA A 91 -9.65 -5.56 0.07
C ALA A 91 -8.60 -4.48 -0.23
N VAL A 92 -8.90 -3.61 -1.17
CA VAL A 92 -8.15 -2.39 -1.45
C VAL A 92 -9.06 -1.18 -1.25
N TYR A 93 -8.64 -0.28 -0.38
CA TYR A 93 -9.30 0.99 -0.13
C TYR A 93 -8.54 2.12 -0.81
N ARG A 94 -9.24 3.19 -1.16
CA ARG A 94 -8.61 4.42 -1.65
C ARG A 94 -9.26 5.67 -1.09
N PHE A 95 -8.50 6.74 -1.03
CA PHE A 95 -9.00 8.07 -0.65
C PHE A 95 -8.15 9.15 -1.28
N LYS A 96 -8.71 10.35 -1.41
CA LYS A 96 -7.99 11.55 -1.82
C LYS A 96 -7.67 12.43 -0.63
N LEU A 97 -6.63 13.24 -0.81
CA LEU A 97 -6.26 14.29 0.13
C LEU A 97 -6.54 15.66 -0.48
N THR A 98 -7.09 16.52 0.33
CA THR A 98 -7.24 17.96 0.08
C THR A 98 -6.57 18.76 1.19
N ARG A 99 -6.78 20.07 1.23
CA ARG A 99 -6.32 20.96 2.29
C ARG A 99 -7.54 21.56 2.99
N ASP A 100 -7.51 21.57 4.33
CA ASP A 100 -8.47 22.32 5.11
C ASP A 100 -8.17 23.82 5.09
N THR A 101 -8.99 24.61 5.77
CA THR A 101 -8.88 26.07 5.85
C THR A 101 -7.54 26.57 6.39
N ASP A 102 -6.86 25.75 7.18
CA ASP A 102 -5.56 26.05 7.77
C ASP A 102 -4.39 25.53 6.90
N GLY A 103 -4.69 24.96 5.73
CA GLY A 103 -3.72 24.38 4.79
C GLY A 103 -3.24 22.97 5.17
N TRP A 104 -3.92 22.28 6.10
CA TRP A 104 -3.56 20.94 6.52
C TRP A 104 -4.15 19.87 5.59
N PRO A 105 -3.46 18.74 5.40
CA PRO A 105 -4.05 17.60 4.74
C PRO A 105 -5.32 17.13 5.44
N ALA A 106 -6.37 16.98 4.67
CA ALA A 106 -7.67 16.45 5.07
C ALA A 106 -8.17 15.45 4.03
N LEU A 107 -9.17 14.66 4.36
CA LEU A 107 -9.82 13.83 3.36
C LEU A 107 -10.63 14.70 2.38
N ASP A 108 -10.54 14.36 1.10
CA ASP A 108 -11.38 14.90 0.04
C ASP A 108 -12.49 13.87 -0.26
N GLY A 109 -13.61 14.03 0.41
CA GLY A 109 -14.72 13.08 0.36
C GLY A 109 -14.53 11.86 1.26
N ASP A 110 -15.18 10.76 0.88
CA ASP A 110 -15.18 9.52 1.64
C ASP A 110 -13.98 8.63 1.31
N ILE A 111 -13.72 7.68 2.21
CA ILE A 111 -12.80 6.57 1.95
C ILE A 111 -13.60 5.50 1.20
N GLU A 112 -13.16 5.17 0.00
CA GLU A 112 -13.82 4.23 -0.88
C GLU A 112 -13.24 2.81 -0.71
N GLU A 113 -14.10 1.80 -0.65
CA GLU A 113 -13.70 0.41 -0.85
C GLU A 113 -13.59 0.17 -2.36
N TYR A 114 -12.38 0.33 -2.90
CA TYR A 114 -12.13 0.29 -4.34
C TYR A 114 -12.19 -1.12 -4.92
N ILE A 115 -11.60 -2.08 -4.22
CA ILE A 115 -11.75 -3.51 -4.51
C ILE A 115 -12.35 -4.15 -3.28
N PRO A 116 -13.62 -4.59 -3.34
CA PRO A 116 -14.32 -5.10 -2.18
C PRO A 116 -13.75 -6.43 -1.73
N GLY A 117 -13.61 -6.58 -0.41
CA GLY A 117 -13.22 -7.84 0.21
C GLY A 117 -14.38 -8.82 0.25
N ALA A 118 -14.77 -9.36 -0.90
CA ALA A 118 -15.84 -10.36 -0.99
C ALA A 118 -15.49 -11.73 -0.36
N GLY A 119 -14.50 -11.74 0.54
CA GLY A 119 -13.89 -12.93 1.12
C GLY A 119 -12.55 -13.28 0.45
N ALA A 120 -11.78 -14.12 1.12
CA ALA A 120 -10.52 -14.62 0.58
C ALA A 120 -10.76 -15.49 -0.65
N GLY A 121 -10.11 -15.19 -1.77
CA GLY A 121 -10.28 -15.93 -3.02
C GLY A 121 -9.25 -15.55 -4.08
N PHE A 122 -9.42 -16.12 -5.25
CA PHE A 122 -8.60 -15.83 -6.43
C PHE A 122 -9.51 -15.62 -7.65
N ARG A 123 -9.62 -14.38 -8.08
CA ARG A 123 -10.36 -14.02 -9.29
C ARG A 123 -9.73 -12.77 -9.93
N ASP A 124 -9.40 -12.87 -11.21
CA ASP A 124 -9.09 -11.74 -12.09
C ASP A 124 -10.38 -11.15 -12.69
N GLY A 125 -10.29 -9.98 -13.29
CA GLY A 125 -11.39 -9.32 -13.97
C GLY A 125 -11.70 -7.94 -13.39
N ASP A 126 -12.97 -7.53 -13.47
CA ASP A 126 -13.41 -6.23 -12.95
C ASP A 126 -13.07 -6.06 -11.48
N VAL A 127 -12.63 -4.85 -11.08
CA VAL A 127 -12.22 -4.55 -9.69
C VAL A 127 -13.34 -4.84 -8.68
N GLN A 128 -14.61 -4.73 -9.06
CA GLN A 128 -15.74 -5.02 -8.18
C GLN A 128 -16.00 -6.52 -7.99
N GLU A 129 -15.42 -7.37 -8.85
CA GLU A 129 -15.58 -8.83 -8.80
C GLU A 129 -14.28 -9.56 -8.47
N ALA A 130 -13.13 -8.87 -8.57
CA ALA A 130 -11.82 -9.44 -8.31
C ALA A 130 -11.69 -9.89 -6.86
N GLN A 131 -10.94 -10.97 -6.65
CA GLN A 131 -10.69 -11.51 -5.32
C GLN A 131 -9.20 -11.65 -5.06
N PHE A 132 -8.82 -11.33 -3.84
CA PHE A 132 -7.49 -11.50 -3.27
C PHE A 132 -7.53 -12.41 -2.05
N ASN A 133 -6.37 -12.88 -1.61
CA ASN A 133 -6.24 -13.64 -0.37
C ASN A 133 -5.05 -13.14 0.45
N GLU A 134 -5.35 -12.35 1.49
CA GLU A 134 -4.37 -11.67 2.33
C GLU A 134 -3.35 -10.82 1.53
N PRO A 135 -3.79 -9.91 0.66
CA PRO A 135 -2.87 -9.04 -0.07
C PRO A 135 -2.10 -8.13 0.90
N ARG A 136 -0.82 -7.82 0.59
CA ARG A 136 0.03 -7.03 1.49
C ARG A 136 0.78 -5.90 0.80
N GLY A 137 1.82 -6.23 0.04
CA GLY A 137 2.66 -5.24 -0.64
C GLY A 137 1.92 -4.54 -1.76
N ILE A 138 2.17 -3.25 -1.93
CA ILE A 138 1.66 -2.44 -3.05
C ILE A 138 2.78 -1.55 -3.59
N ALA A 139 2.90 -1.51 -4.91
CA ALA A 139 3.72 -0.55 -5.66
C ALA A 139 2.87 0.06 -6.78
N ILE A 140 3.27 1.23 -7.27
CA ILE A 140 2.53 1.98 -8.30
C ILE A 140 3.50 2.42 -9.37
N ASP A 141 3.13 2.24 -10.65
CA ASP A 141 3.93 2.70 -11.79
C ASP A 141 3.61 4.16 -12.17
N LYS A 142 4.33 4.66 -13.18
CA LYS A 142 4.17 6.03 -13.69
C LYS A 142 2.85 6.25 -14.43
N GLU A 143 2.22 5.19 -14.92
CA GLU A 143 0.91 5.20 -15.56
C GLU A 143 -0.24 5.15 -14.54
N GLY A 144 0.05 4.83 -13.26
CA GLY A 144 -0.89 4.73 -12.16
C GLY A 144 -1.44 3.32 -11.93
N ASN A 145 -0.87 2.28 -12.56
CA ASN A 145 -1.24 0.91 -12.28
C ASN A 145 -0.70 0.46 -10.93
N LEU A 146 -1.46 -0.38 -10.24
CA LEU A 146 -1.05 -0.94 -8.95
C LEU A 146 -0.49 -2.35 -9.15
N TYR A 147 0.57 -2.67 -8.41
CA TYR A 147 1.17 -4.00 -8.33
C TYR A 147 1.03 -4.49 -6.90
N ILE A 148 0.32 -5.60 -6.71
CA ILE A 148 -0.08 -6.10 -5.40
C ILE A 148 0.44 -7.51 -5.20
N ALA A 149 1.12 -7.76 -4.08
CA ALA A 149 1.48 -9.09 -3.63
C ALA A 149 0.25 -9.77 -3.01
N ASP A 150 -0.28 -10.77 -3.70
CA ASP A 150 -1.44 -11.57 -3.31
C ASP A 150 -0.93 -12.83 -2.58
N VAL A 151 -0.66 -12.65 -1.28
CA VAL A 151 0.23 -13.50 -0.48
C VAL A 151 -0.19 -14.95 -0.45
N ASN A 152 -1.44 -15.23 -0.05
CA ASN A 152 -1.92 -16.61 0.09
C ASN A 152 -2.36 -17.23 -1.26
N ASN A 153 -2.46 -16.42 -2.31
CA ASN A 153 -2.60 -16.90 -3.68
C ASN A 153 -1.25 -17.14 -4.36
N HIS A 154 -0.14 -16.78 -3.72
CA HIS A 154 1.22 -16.97 -4.25
C HIS A 154 1.43 -16.31 -5.62
N ARG A 155 0.90 -15.09 -5.79
CA ARG A 155 0.85 -14.36 -7.08
C ARG A 155 1.17 -12.88 -6.92
N ILE A 156 1.53 -12.29 -8.04
CA ILE A 156 1.59 -10.83 -8.19
C ILE A 156 0.46 -10.41 -9.13
N ARG A 157 -0.36 -9.46 -8.66
CA ARG A 157 -1.52 -8.97 -9.40
C ARG A 157 -1.28 -7.53 -9.83
N LYS A 158 -1.70 -7.19 -11.03
CA LYS A 158 -1.74 -5.82 -11.56
C LYS A 158 -3.19 -5.33 -11.55
N VAL A 159 -3.40 -4.10 -11.10
CA VAL A 159 -4.66 -3.38 -11.24
C VAL A 159 -4.44 -2.24 -12.23
N ASP A 160 -5.07 -2.32 -13.39
CA ASP A 160 -5.19 -1.18 -14.30
C ASP A 160 -6.27 -0.24 -13.75
N THR A 161 -5.85 0.91 -13.21
CA THR A 161 -6.77 1.86 -12.56
C THR A 161 -7.61 2.66 -13.55
N LYS A 162 -7.25 2.67 -14.84
CA LYS A 162 -8.02 3.34 -15.91
C LYS A 162 -9.12 2.43 -16.44
N LEU A 163 -8.80 1.17 -16.62
CA LEU A 163 -9.76 0.16 -17.10
C LEU A 163 -10.57 -0.48 -15.96
N ASN A 164 -10.15 -0.32 -14.71
CA ASN A 164 -10.69 -1.00 -13.52
C ASN A 164 -10.63 -2.54 -13.65
N ILE A 165 -9.51 -3.06 -14.12
CA ILE A 165 -9.30 -4.48 -14.33
C ILE A 165 -8.13 -4.99 -13.49
N VAL A 166 -8.32 -6.13 -12.84
CA VAL A 166 -7.29 -6.88 -12.14
C VAL A 166 -6.82 -8.04 -13.01
N THR A 167 -5.50 -8.21 -13.14
CA THR A 167 -4.88 -9.32 -13.86
C THR A 167 -3.74 -9.94 -13.05
N THR A 168 -3.54 -11.24 -13.18
CA THR A 168 -2.34 -11.91 -12.68
C THR A 168 -1.20 -11.68 -13.65
N ILE A 169 -0.07 -11.15 -13.17
CA ILE A 169 1.11 -10.89 -14.00
C ILE A 169 2.27 -11.84 -13.69
N ALA A 170 2.29 -12.46 -12.52
CA ALA A 170 3.26 -13.49 -12.18
C ALA A 170 2.74 -14.43 -11.10
N GLY A 171 3.17 -15.68 -11.16
CA GLY A 171 2.85 -16.74 -10.21
C GLY A 171 1.80 -17.71 -10.70
N SER A 172 2.15 -18.99 -10.71
CA SER A 172 1.23 -20.10 -11.00
C SER A 172 0.70 -20.80 -9.74
N GLY A 173 1.34 -20.57 -8.59
CA GLY A 173 0.98 -21.14 -7.31
C GLY A 173 2.16 -21.21 -6.35
N LYS A 174 1.98 -21.95 -5.25
CA LYS A 174 3.00 -22.15 -4.21
C LYS A 174 4.17 -22.96 -4.73
N GLY A 175 5.39 -22.43 -4.57
CA GLY A 175 6.62 -23.13 -4.90
C GLY A 175 7.82 -22.20 -5.04
N TYR A 176 8.86 -22.73 -5.68
CA TYR A 176 10.06 -21.99 -6.07
C TYR A 176 10.44 -22.39 -7.49
N LYS A 177 10.06 -21.56 -8.45
CA LYS A 177 10.39 -21.73 -9.87
C LYS A 177 10.62 -20.37 -10.51
N ASP A 178 11.75 -20.22 -11.21
CA ASP A 178 12.03 -19.09 -12.09
C ASP A 178 11.58 -19.39 -13.52
N GLY A 179 11.61 -18.37 -14.38
CA GLY A 179 11.29 -18.49 -15.79
C GLY A 179 10.16 -17.57 -16.23
N ASP A 180 9.27 -18.05 -17.08
CA ASP A 180 8.12 -17.27 -17.54
C ASP A 180 7.30 -16.78 -16.34
N PRO A 181 6.91 -15.48 -16.32
CA PRO A 181 6.21 -14.90 -15.18
C PRO A 181 4.96 -15.68 -14.76
N LEU A 182 4.14 -16.14 -15.71
CA LEU A 182 2.91 -16.86 -15.43
C LEU A 182 3.14 -18.34 -15.06
N GLU A 183 4.33 -18.87 -15.31
CA GLU A 183 4.74 -20.22 -14.87
C GLU A 183 5.59 -20.19 -13.61
N ALA A 184 6.14 -19.05 -13.25
CA ALA A 184 6.92 -18.87 -12.03
C ALA A 184 6.12 -19.28 -10.79
N GLN A 185 6.81 -19.68 -9.73
CA GLN A 185 6.17 -20.02 -8.46
C GLN A 185 6.78 -19.20 -7.34
N PHE A 186 5.92 -18.72 -6.47
CA PHE A 186 6.27 -17.98 -5.25
C PHE A 186 5.79 -18.74 -4.01
N ASN A 187 6.34 -18.38 -2.86
CA ASN A 187 5.86 -18.89 -1.58
C ASN A 187 5.62 -17.72 -0.62
N GLN A 188 4.38 -17.24 -0.59
CA GLN A 188 3.93 -16.08 0.16
C GLN A 188 4.75 -14.81 -0.19
N PRO A 189 4.66 -14.30 -1.44
CA PRO A 189 5.27 -13.02 -1.79
C PRO A 189 4.65 -11.92 -0.92
N TRP A 190 5.49 -11.14 -0.24
CA TRP A 190 5.01 -10.19 0.78
C TRP A 190 5.09 -8.74 0.35
N GLY A 191 6.32 -8.27 0.13
CA GLY A 191 6.59 -6.91 -0.28
C GLY A 191 6.87 -6.80 -1.76
N VAL A 192 6.46 -5.69 -2.36
CA VAL A 192 6.81 -5.34 -3.74
C VAL A 192 7.38 -3.93 -3.79
N TYR A 193 8.37 -3.72 -4.63
CA TYR A 193 8.98 -2.43 -4.91
C TYR A 193 9.24 -2.29 -6.41
N LEU A 194 8.80 -1.20 -6.99
CA LEU A 194 9.03 -0.88 -8.39
C LEU A 194 10.15 0.15 -8.50
N ASP A 195 11.18 -0.14 -9.28
CA ASP A 195 12.27 0.78 -9.53
C ASP A 195 11.96 1.72 -10.73
N LYS A 196 12.82 2.73 -10.92
CA LYS A 196 12.70 3.70 -12.01
C LYS A 196 12.88 3.11 -13.43
N ASN A 197 13.40 1.90 -13.53
CA ASN A 197 13.60 1.19 -14.79
C ASN A 197 12.49 0.16 -15.05
N GLU A 198 11.39 0.24 -14.30
CA GLU A 198 10.21 -0.63 -14.42
C GLU A 198 10.51 -2.10 -14.10
N PHE A 199 11.44 -2.35 -13.19
CA PHE A 199 11.61 -3.66 -12.58
C PHE A 199 10.88 -3.74 -11.24
N LEU A 200 10.04 -4.75 -11.11
CA LEU A 200 9.36 -5.06 -9.87
C LEU A 200 10.21 -6.05 -9.06
N TYR A 201 10.62 -5.63 -7.87
CA TYR A 201 11.31 -6.49 -6.90
C TYR A 201 10.28 -7.04 -5.92
N ILE A 202 10.32 -8.34 -5.69
CA ILE A 202 9.34 -9.09 -4.92
C ILE A 202 10.06 -9.80 -3.78
N ALA A 203 9.68 -9.50 -2.55
CA ALA A 203 10.14 -10.26 -1.38
C ALA A 203 9.36 -11.58 -1.33
N ASP A 204 9.95 -12.65 -1.84
CA ASP A 204 9.39 -14.00 -1.84
C ASP A 204 9.69 -14.66 -0.48
N GLN A 205 8.86 -14.30 0.52
CA GLN A 205 9.15 -14.41 1.94
C GLN A 205 9.55 -15.82 2.38
N ASN A 206 8.73 -16.81 2.09
CA ASN A 206 8.97 -18.18 2.54
C ASN A 206 9.96 -18.94 1.66
N ASN A 207 10.40 -18.34 0.56
CA ASN A 207 11.55 -18.79 -0.22
C ASN A 207 12.86 -18.06 0.17
N HIS A 208 12.77 -17.11 1.13
CA HIS A 208 13.92 -16.36 1.68
C HIS A 208 14.76 -15.64 0.61
N CYS A 209 14.14 -15.13 -0.43
CA CYS A 209 14.83 -14.47 -1.54
C CYS A 209 14.07 -13.26 -2.08
N ILE A 210 14.79 -12.42 -2.85
CA ILE A 210 14.21 -11.35 -3.65
C ILE A 210 14.15 -11.80 -5.09
N ARG A 211 12.97 -11.74 -5.68
CA ARG A 211 12.74 -12.02 -7.09
C ARG A 211 12.62 -10.72 -7.87
N LYS A 212 13.00 -10.75 -9.14
CA LYS A 212 12.94 -9.60 -10.04
C LYS A 212 12.08 -9.92 -11.24
N LEU A 213 11.14 -9.05 -11.56
CA LEU A 213 10.24 -9.15 -12.71
C LEU A 213 10.36 -7.86 -13.54
N ALA A 214 10.55 -7.99 -14.86
CA ALA A 214 10.35 -6.87 -15.78
C ALA A 214 8.85 -6.68 -16.00
N ILE A 215 8.37 -5.44 -15.85
CA ILE A 215 7.00 -5.09 -16.22
C ILE A 215 7.04 -4.36 -17.56
N GLU A 216 6.30 -4.90 -18.52
CA GLU A 216 6.13 -4.31 -19.85
C GLU A 216 4.91 -3.38 -19.87
#